data_e0e6d3a027f1d1d0148aaa8402946c18
#
_entry.id   e0e6d3a027f1d1d0148aaa8402946c18
#
_cell.length_a   1.000
_cell.length_b   1.000
_cell.length_c   1.000
_cell.angle_alpha   90.00
_cell.angle_beta   90.00
_cell.angle_gamma   90.00
#
_symmetry.space_group_name_H-M   'P 1'
#
loop_
_entity.id
_entity.type
_entity.pdbx_description
1 polymer ?
#
loop_
_entity_poly.entity_id
_entity_poly.type
_entity_poly.pdbx_seq_one_letter_code
_entity_poly.pdbx_strand_id
1 'polypeptide(L)'
;MKEILALRALLLVGVGLVCVSLPASAATMLTAKNGMTVYVFDKDTSGVSACYDECAKKWPPYLAHGGEKMGEGWATVKRKDGSMQWTYDNKPLYFYADDKKKGDAHGDGVGSVWHIVKE
;
A
#
# COMPACT_ATOMS: atom_id res chain seq x y z
N MET A 1 75.90 7.27 -0.58
CA MET A 1 75.32 7.16 -0.39
C MET A 1 74.18 7.34 -0.68
N LYS A 2 73.38 7.23 -0.74
CA LYS A 2 72.36 7.40 -1.08
C LYS A 2 71.24 6.99 -0.57
N GLU A 3 70.52 7.44 -0.17
CA GLU A 3 69.52 7.10 0.27
C GLU A 3 68.43 7.05 -0.40
N ILE A 4 67.66 6.46 -0.37
CA ILE A 4 66.68 6.21 -0.95
C ILE A 4 65.57 6.60 -0.31
N LEU A 5 64.92 7.39 -0.71
CA LEU A 5 63.83 7.69 -0.26
C LEU A 5 62.82 6.87 -0.59
N ALA A 6 62.36 6.08 0.09
CA ALA A 6 61.22 5.32 -0.13
C ALA A 6 60.10 6.18 -0.10
N LEU A 7 59.68 6.45 -1.18
CA LEU A 7 58.60 7.16 -1.17
C LEU A 7 57.49 6.37 -0.89
N ARG A 8 56.85 6.56 0.10
CA ARG A 8 55.75 5.86 0.42
C ARG A 8 54.68 6.52 -0.18
N ALA A 9 54.12 6.12 -1.15
CA ALA A 9 52.90 6.51 -1.64
C ALA A 9 51.87 6.06 -0.71
N LEU A 10 51.45 6.94 0.03
CA LEU A 10 50.42 6.62 0.86
C LEU A 10 49.20 6.64 0.03
N LEU A 11 48.75 5.50 -0.35
CA LEU A 11 47.54 5.41 -0.99
C LEU A 11 46.50 5.52 0.03
N LEU A 12 46.04 6.65 0.22
CA LEU A 12 44.87 6.80 0.90
C LEU A 12 43.81 6.38 -0.01
N VAL A 13 43.45 5.20 0.04
CA VAL A 13 42.21 4.79 -0.52
C VAL A 13 41.19 5.39 0.37
N GLY A 14 40.73 6.52 -0.01
CA GLY A 14 39.54 6.99 0.58
C GLY A 14 38.49 5.98 0.26
N VAL A 15 38.23 5.18 1.16
CA VAL A 15 37.06 4.40 1.13
C VAL A 15 35.97 5.39 1.22
N GLY A 16 35.49 5.76 0.10
CA GLY A 16 34.28 6.48 0.09
C GLY A 16 33.24 5.62 0.72
N LEU A 17 32.86 5.99 1.87
CA LEU A 17 31.73 5.41 2.48
C LEU A 17 30.61 5.77 1.58
N VAL A 18 30.32 4.90 0.69
CA VAL A 18 29.10 5.05 -0.04
C VAL A 18 28.04 4.64 0.96
N CYS A 19 27.53 5.62 1.62
CA CYS A 19 26.29 5.41 2.29
C CYS A 19 25.27 5.18 1.22
N VAL A 20 25.11 3.96 0.85
CA VAL A 20 23.92 3.59 0.17
C VAL A 20 22.87 3.63 1.24
N SER A 21 22.25 4.75 1.38
CA SER A 21 21.04 4.76 2.12
C SER A 21 20.09 3.92 1.31
N LEU A 22 19.94 2.69 1.71
CA LEU A 22 18.82 1.92 1.30
C LEU A 22 17.61 2.74 1.69
N PRO A 23 16.76 3.06 0.74
CA PRO A 23 15.52 3.68 1.14
C PRO A 23 14.89 2.72 2.12
N ALA A 24 14.69 3.20 3.33
CA ALA A 24 13.82 2.50 4.24
C ALA A 24 12.60 2.18 3.41
N SER A 25 12.27 0.92 3.29
CA SER A 25 11.15 0.52 2.47
C SER A 25 9.95 1.35 2.92
N ALA A 26 9.71 2.41 2.18
CA ALA A 26 8.52 3.18 2.40
C ALA A 26 7.37 2.22 2.16
N ALA A 27 6.54 2.06 3.16
CA ALA A 27 5.38 1.22 3.02
C ALA A 27 4.63 1.63 1.77
N THR A 28 4.47 0.72 0.85
CA THR A 28 3.81 0.99 -0.41
C THR A 28 2.31 1.07 -0.17
N MET A 29 1.67 2.05 -0.77
CA MET A 29 0.23 2.18 -0.70
C MET A 29 -0.41 1.00 -1.42
N LEU A 30 -1.35 0.34 -0.75
CA LEU A 30 -2.03 -0.80 -1.33
C LEU A 30 -2.95 -0.35 -2.47
N THR A 31 -2.90 -1.06 -3.56
CA THR A 31 -3.76 -0.79 -4.72
C THR A 31 -4.47 -2.06 -5.14
N ALA A 32 -5.56 -1.88 -5.87
CA ALA A 32 -6.24 -2.99 -6.51
C ALA A 32 -5.47 -3.43 -7.75
N LYS A 33 -5.88 -4.53 -8.36
CA LYS A 33 -5.24 -5.04 -9.58
C LYS A 33 -5.28 -4.03 -10.72
N ASN A 34 -6.29 -3.17 -10.74
CA ASN A 34 -6.39 -2.13 -11.76
C ASN A 34 -5.50 -0.92 -11.48
N GLY A 35 -4.72 -0.96 -10.41
CA GLY A 35 -3.84 0.14 -10.03
C GLY A 35 -4.48 1.25 -9.23
N MET A 36 -5.78 1.19 -9.01
CA MET A 36 -6.48 2.22 -8.24
C MET A 36 -6.28 2.01 -6.74
N THR A 37 -6.23 3.11 -6.02
CA THR A 37 -6.05 3.09 -4.57
C THR A 37 -7.24 2.45 -3.89
N VAL A 38 -6.98 1.63 -2.88
CA VAL A 38 -8.04 1.04 -2.04
C VAL A 38 -7.96 1.63 -0.64
N TYR A 39 -9.11 1.63 0.03
CA TYR A 39 -9.29 2.27 1.33
C TYR A 39 -9.95 1.32 2.32
N VAL A 40 -9.73 1.58 3.59
CA VAL A 40 -10.44 0.92 4.68
C VAL A 40 -11.32 1.93 5.40
N PHE A 41 -12.38 1.42 6.02
CA PHE A 41 -13.38 2.22 6.71
C PHE A 41 -13.35 1.90 8.20
N ASP A 42 -13.13 2.90 9.02
CA ASP A 42 -13.01 2.69 10.48
C ASP A 42 -14.25 2.13 11.13
N LYS A 43 -15.42 2.33 10.51
CA LYS A 43 -16.68 1.82 11.07
C LYS A 43 -16.94 0.36 10.74
N ASP A 44 -16.10 -0.24 9.87
CA ASP A 44 -16.18 -1.66 9.62
C ASP A 44 -15.66 -2.41 10.84
N THR A 45 -16.35 -3.51 11.18
CA THR A 45 -15.81 -4.43 12.17
C THR A 45 -15.05 -5.51 11.45
N SER A 46 -14.31 -6.33 12.20
CA SER A 46 -13.43 -7.33 11.62
C SER A 46 -14.17 -8.22 10.61
N GLY A 47 -13.81 -8.10 9.34
CA GLY A 47 -14.41 -8.89 8.27
C GLY A 47 -15.86 -8.56 7.95
N VAL A 48 -16.40 -7.45 8.46
CA VAL A 48 -17.80 -7.10 8.21
C VAL A 48 -17.87 -5.68 7.68
N SER A 49 -18.39 -5.54 6.47
CA SER A 49 -18.57 -4.24 5.84
C SER A 49 -19.79 -3.52 6.38
N ALA A 50 -19.64 -2.23 6.64
CA ALA A 50 -20.75 -1.38 7.10
C ALA A 50 -21.12 -0.32 6.06
N CYS A 51 -20.51 -0.33 4.88
CA CYS A 51 -20.75 0.67 3.84
C CYS A 51 -21.64 0.11 2.75
N TYR A 52 -22.89 0.57 2.73
CA TYR A 52 -23.92 0.14 1.80
C TYR A 52 -24.69 1.36 1.28
N ASP A 53 -25.54 1.17 0.28
CA ASP A 53 -26.45 2.20 -0.24
C ASP A 53 -25.68 3.48 -0.66
N GLU A 54 -26.03 4.61 -0.09
CA GLU A 54 -25.38 5.88 -0.46
C GLU A 54 -23.88 5.87 -0.15
N CYS A 55 -23.48 5.20 0.92
CA CYS A 55 -22.07 5.05 1.25
C CYS A 55 -21.35 4.31 0.12
N ALA A 56 -21.93 3.24 -0.38
CA ALA A 56 -21.31 2.42 -1.43
C ALA A 56 -21.27 3.13 -2.78
N LYS A 57 -22.05 4.19 -2.97
CA LYS A 57 -21.96 4.99 -4.20
C LYS A 57 -20.70 5.84 -4.20
N LYS A 58 -20.32 6.37 -3.06
CA LYS A 58 -19.07 7.14 -2.93
C LYS A 58 -17.88 6.23 -2.70
N TRP A 59 -18.09 5.10 -2.06
CA TRP A 59 -17.06 4.16 -1.70
C TRP A 59 -17.40 2.76 -2.20
N PRO A 60 -17.28 2.53 -3.52
CA PRO A 60 -17.61 1.21 -4.06
C PRO A 60 -16.73 0.13 -3.49
N PRO A 61 -17.28 -1.02 -3.11
CA PRO A 61 -16.46 -2.10 -2.59
C PRO A 61 -15.56 -2.68 -3.68
N TYR A 62 -14.37 -3.12 -3.28
CA TYR A 62 -13.49 -3.84 -4.20
C TYR A 62 -13.95 -5.29 -4.24
N LEU A 63 -14.63 -5.64 -5.31
CA LEU A 63 -15.25 -6.96 -5.43
C LEU A 63 -14.31 -7.99 -6.05
N ALA A 64 -14.42 -9.21 -5.57
CA ALA A 64 -13.72 -10.36 -6.10
C ALA A 64 -14.63 -11.10 -7.07
N HIS A 65 -14.05 -11.55 -8.17
CA HIS A 65 -14.81 -12.24 -9.22
C HIS A 65 -14.47 -13.72 -9.33
N GLY A 66 -13.83 -14.27 -8.30
CA GLY A 66 -13.53 -15.70 -8.25
C GLY A 66 -12.23 -16.06 -8.97
N GLY A 67 -11.55 -17.09 -8.48
CA GLY A 67 -10.33 -17.60 -9.11
C GLY A 67 -9.10 -16.73 -8.99
N GLU A 68 -9.22 -15.55 -8.40
CA GLU A 68 -8.08 -14.66 -8.23
C GLU A 68 -7.28 -15.01 -6.99
N LYS A 69 -5.96 -14.99 -7.13
CA LYS A 69 -5.06 -15.20 -5.99
C LYS A 69 -4.34 -13.91 -5.71
N MET A 70 -4.45 -13.43 -4.49
CA MET A 70 -3.91 -12.13 -4.11
C MET A 70 -2.72 -12.21 -3.16
N GLY A 71 -2.47 -13.35 -2.56
CA GLY A 71 -1.35 -13.53 -1.66
C GLY A 71 -1.72 -13.40 -0.20
N GLU A 72 -0.69 -13.30 0.64
CA GLU A 72 -0.86 -13.30 2.08
C GLU A 72 -1.57 -12.06 2.56
N GLY A 73 -2.44 -12.23 3.53
CA GLY A 73 -3.24 -11.14 4.10
C GLY A 73 -4.53 -10.87 3.35
N TRP A 74 -4.68 -11.40 2.14
CA TRP A 74 -5.87 -11.19 1.33
C TRP A 74 -6.89 -12.28 1.54
N ALA A 75 -8.15 -11.90 1.63
CA ALA A 75 -9.26 -12.83 1.74
C ALA A 75 -10.51 -12.15 1.18
N THR A 76 -11.65 -12.80 1.28
CA THR A 76 -12.90 -12.21 0.85
C THR A 76 -13.95 -12.38 1.94
N VAL A 77 -14.90 -11.45 1.96
CA VAL A 77 -16.07 -11.55 2.83
C VAL A 77 -17.31 -11.37 1.99
N LYS A 78 -18.40 -12.01 2.41
CA LYS A 78 -19.65 -11.91 1.70
C LYS A 78 -20.41 -10.69 2.16
N ARG A 79 -20.83 -9.88 1.23
CA ARG A 79 -21.67 -8.72 1.51
C ARG A 79 -23.13 -9.16 1.61
N LYS A 80 -23.97 -8.27 2.11
CA LYS A 80 -25.41 -8.58 2.28
C LYS A 80 -26.10 -8.96 0.99
N ASP A 81 -25.62 -8.44 -0.14
CA ASP A 81 -26.22 -8.74 -1.44
C ASP A 81 -25.65 -10.02 -2.07
N GLY A 82 -24.79 -10.73 -1.36
CA GLY A 82 -24.18 -11.97 -1.86
C GLY A 82 -22.87 -11.77 -2.61
N SER A 83 -22.49 -10.54 -2.95
CA SER A 83 -21.20 -10.30 -3.61
C SER A 83 -20.06 -10.52 -2.63
N MET A 84 -18.89 -10.84 -3.18
CA MET A 84 -17.69 -11.07 -2.38
C MET A 84 -16.78 -9.86 -2.46
N GLN A 85 -16.43 -9.33 -1.31
CA GLN A 85 -15.57 -8.14 -1.23
C GLN A 85 -14.19 -8.55 -0.74
N TRP A 86 -13.14 -8.01 -1.38
CA TRP A 86 -11.78 -8.25 -0.92
C TRP A 86 -11.56 -7.62 0.44
N THR A 87 -10.79 -8.32 1.26
CA THR A 87 -10.26 -7.81 2.53
C THR A 87 -8.75 -7.91 2.51
N TYR A 88 -8.10 -7.03 3.24
CA TYR A 88 -6.69 -7.11 3.53
C TYR A 88 -6.52 -6.99 5.04
N ASP A 89 -5.80 -7.94 5.63
CA ASP A 89 -5.68 -8.04 7.09
C ASP A 89 -7.05 -7.94 7.77
N ASN A 90 -8.02 -8.65 7.18
CA ASN A 90 -9.38 -8.75 7.68
C ASN A 90 -10.17 -7.44 7.63
N LYS A 91 -9.72 -6.47 6.85
CA LYS A 91 -10.42 -5.20 6.67
C LYS A 91 -10.99 -5.11 5.27
N PRO A 92 -12.31 -4.92 5.14
CA PRO A 92 -12.92 -4.77 3.82
C PRO A 92 -12.35 -3.58 3.07
N LEU A 93 -12.16 -3.75 1.78
CA LEU A 93 -11.52 -2.75 0.92
C LEU A 93 -12.51 -2.09 -0.02
N TYR A 94 -12.30 -0.80 -0.24
CA TYR A 94 -13.19 0.04 -1.04
C TYR A 94 -12.39 0.91 -2.00
N PHE A 95 -13.03 1.34 -3.07
CA PHE A 95 -12.54 2.41 -3.92
C PHE A 95 -13.16 3.73 -3.50
N TYR A 96 -12.60 4.83 -3.95
CA TYR A 96 -13.20 6.14 -3.78
C TYR A 96 -13.65 6.66 -5.13
N ALA A 97 -14.92 7.01 -5.24
CA ALA A 97 -15.52 7.38 -6.53
C ALA A 97 -14.87 8.61 -7.18
N ASP A 98 -14.30 9.50 -6.37
CA ASP A 98 -13.64 10.70 -6.89
C ASP A 98 -12.21 10.49 -7.35
N ASP A 99 -11.63 9.32 -7.09
CA ASP A 99 -10.33 8.98 -7.65
C ASP A 99 -10.54 8.60 -9.13
N LYS A 100 -9.82 9.25 -10.03
CA LYS A 100 -10.03 9.08 -11.46
C LYS A 100 -8.90 8.37 -12.16
N LYS A 101 -7.74 8.30 -11.55
CA LYS A 101 -6.57 7.69 -12.17
C LYS A 101 -5.68 7.02 -11.14
N LYS A 102 -4.81 6.16 -11.62
CA LYS A 102 -3.83 5.48 -10.76
C LYS A 102 -3.01 6.50 -10.01
N GLY A 103 -2.81 6.25 -8.74
CA GLY A 103 -2.05 7.15 -7.88
C GLY A 103 -2.91 8.18 -7.15
N ASP A 104 -4.16 8.38 -7.56
CA ASP A 104 -5.05 9.27 -6.82
C ASP A 104 -5.34 8.65 -5.45
N ALA A 105 -5.35 9.49 -4.43
CA ALA A 105 -5.67 9.06 -3.06
C ALA A 105 -6.46 10.17 -2.36
N HIS A 106 -7.46 10.70 -3.06
CA HIS A 106 -8.24 11.82 -2.55
C HIS A 106 -9.15 11.44 -1.40
N GLY A 107 -9.33 10.15 -1.17
CA GLY A 107 -10.19 9.67 -0.09
C GLY A 107 -9.49 9.50 1.23
N ASP A 108 -8.16 9.61 1.28
CA ASP A 108 -7.43 9.40 2.52
C ASP A 108 -7.76 10.49 3.52
N GLY A 109 -8.25 10.09 4.68
CA GLY A 109 -8.61 11.01 5.75
C GLY A 109 -10.02 11.59 5.65
N VAL A 110 -10.80 11.24 4.64
CA VAL A 110 -12.15 11.77 4.51
C VAL A 110 -12.97 11.42 5.74
N GLY A 111 -13.59 12.43 6.35
CA GLY A 111 -14.39 12.26 7.54
C GLY A 111 -13.64 11.67 8.71
N SER A 112 -12.33 11.59 8.64
CA SER A 112 -11.45 10.96 9.63
C SER A 112 -11.74 9.46 9.83
N VAL A 113 -12.51 8.84 8.95
CA VAL A 113 -12.88 7.42 9.05
C VAL A 113 -12.46 6.59 7.84
N TRP A 114 -11.94 7.22 6.79
CA TRP A 114 -11.45 6.53 5.60
C TRP A 114 -9.95 6.71 5.47
N HIS A 115 -9.24 5.62 5.19
CA HIS A 115 -7.79 5.65 5.16
C HIS A 115 -7.24 4.79 4.05
N ILE A 116 -6.12 5.22 3.46
CA ILE A 116 -5.35 4.33 2.58
C ILE A 116 -4.75 3.22 3.43
N VAL A 117 -4.34 2.15 2.77
CA VAL A 117 -3.71 1.01 3.43
C VAL A 117 -2.26 0.97 2.98
N LYS A 118 -1.36 0.75 3.91
CA LYS A 118 0.06 0.55 3.59
C LYS A 118 0.42 -0.88 3.88
N GLU A 119 1.09 -1.52 2.93
CA GLU A 119 1.58 -2.88 3.15
C GLU A 119 2.97 -2.88 3.77
#